data_103caf079e58bb526c892359c2567c79
#
_entry.id   103caf079e58bb526c892359c2567c79
#
_cell.length_a   1.000
_cell.length_b   1.000
_cell.length_c   1.000
_cell.angle_alpha   90.00
_cell.angle_beta   90.00
_cell.angle_gamma   90.00
#
_symmetry.space_group_name_H-M   'P 1'
#
loop_
_entity.id
_entity.type
_entity.pdbx_description
1 polymer ?
#
loop_
_entity_poly.entity_id
_entity_poly.type
_entity_poly.pdbx_seq_one_letter_code
_entity_poly.pdbx_strand_id
1 'polypeptide(L)'
;MLPGDVLLVSSVISYLGCFTKSYRVELMDNFWIPYMIKLPDKIPNTLTKEGANVLSLLTDDVIIAGWNNEGLPSDSMSTENATILTNSLKWPMMIDPQLQGVKWIKNKYNKTITTIRLGQDGYLDLIEKCVSEGRVLLIENMPEDVEPVLDPLLGRQLIKKGKAIKLGDKEVEYNPEFKLFLHCKEGFIYNHLNLIPMQL
;
A
#
# COMPACT_ATOMS: atom_id res chain seq x y z
N MET A 1 0.75 0.42 21.96
CA MET A 1 1.35 -0.79 21.35
C MET A 1 2.64 -1.12 22.08
N LEU A 2 2.86 -2.40 22.42
CA LEU A 2 4.11 -2.90 22.97
C LEU A 2 5.13 -3.17 21.84
N PRO A 3 6.44 -3.30 22.13
CA PRO A 3 7.44 -3.53 21.09
C PRO A 3 7.16 -4.72 20.18
N GLY A 4 6.66 -5.83 20.74
CA GLY A 4 6.29 -7.01 19.95
C GLY A 4 5.08 -6.78 19.06
N ASP A 5 4.11 -5.98 19.49
CA ASP A 5 2.97 -5.58 18.66
C ASP A 5 3.46 -4.77 17.46
N VAL A 6 4.39 -3.82 17.67
CA VAL A 6 4.96 -3.00 16.59
C VAL A 6 5.71 -3.86 15.57
N LEU A 7 6.47 -4.86 16.03
CA LEU A 7 7.17 -5.79 15.13
C LEU A 7 6.19 -6.59 14.27
N LEU A 8 5.15 -7.17 14.87
CA LEU A 8 4.14 -7.95 14.12
C LEU A 8 3.36 -7.07 13.14
N VAL A 9 2.89 -5.90 13.59
CA VAL A 9 2.20 -4.92 12.75
C VAL A 9 3.06 -4.49 11.57
N SER A 10 4.32 -4.16 11.80
CA SER A 10 5.27 -3.76 10.74
C SER A 10 5.50 -4.89 9.74
N SER A 11 5.58 -6.14 10.22
CA SER A 11 5.73 -7.32 9.37
C SER A 11 4.49 -7.56 8.51
N VAL A 12 3.29 -7.40 9.08
CA VAL A 12 2.01 -7.49 8.36
C VAL A 12 1.95 -6.45 7.23
N ILE A 13 2.21 -5.18 7.54
CA ILE A 13 2.17 -4.10 6.56
C ILE A 13 3.22 -4.31 5.45
N SER A 14 4.41 -4.81 5.81
CA SER A 14 5.53 -4.90 4.86
C SER A 14 5.50 -6.14 3.97
N TYR A 15 4.95 -7.25 4.46
CA TYR A 15 5.15 -8.55 3.80
C TYR A 15 3.88 -9.35 3.53
N LEU A 16 2.78 -9.14 4.25
CA LEU A 16 1.59 -9.99 4.10
C LEU A 16 0.74 -9.69 2.87
N GLY A 17 0.84 -8.50 2.31
CA GLY A 17 -0.05 -8.04 1.24
C GLY A 17 -0.12 -8.95 0.01
N CYS A 18 0.98 -9.58 -0.37
CA CYS A 18 1.07 -10.45 -1.55
C CYS A 18 0.56 -11.87 -1.35
N PHE A 19 0.26 -12.29 -0.11
CA PHE A 19 -0.15 -13.66 0.19
C PHE A 19 -1.67 -13.80 0.26
N THR A 20 -2.15 -15.00 -0.08
CA THR A 20 -3.54 -15.40 0.13
C THR A 20 -3.84 -15.55 1.62
N LYS A 21 -5.12 -15.54 1.99
CA LYS A 21 -5.56 -15.61 3.39
C LYS A 21 -4.98 -16.82 4.15
N SER A 22 -4.95 -18.00 3.52
CA SER A 22 -4.42 -19.21 4.15
C SER A 22 -2.94 -19.08 4.53
N TYR A 23 -2.13 -18.53 3.62
CA TYR A 23 -0.71 -18.28 3.90
C TYR A 23 -0.49 -17.18 4.95
N ARG A 24 -1.35 -16.16 5.00
CA ARG A 24 -1.27 -15.12 6.04
C ARG A 24 -1.47 -15.70 7.41
N VAL A 25 -2.51 -16.53 7.58
CA VAL A 25 -2.80 -17.24 8.83
C VAL A 25 -1.64 -18.17 9.20
N GLU A 26 -1.14 -18.95 8.24
CA GLU A 26 -0.01 -19.86 8.47
C GLU A 26 1.25 -19.11 8.92
N LEU A 27 1.61 -18.01 8.27
CA LEU A 27 2.77 -17.20 8.65
C LEU A 27 2.63 -16.61 10.05
N MET A 28 1.45 -16.12 10.40
CA MET A 28 1.21 -15.56 11.73
C MET A 28 1.22 -16.62 12.80
N ASP A 29 0.41 -17.67 12.66
CA ASP A 29 0.12 -18.62 13.74
C ASP A 29 1.20 -19.69 13.89
N ASN A 30 1.84 -20.11 12.79
CA ASN A 30 2.82 -21.20 12.82
C ASN A 30 4.28 -20.70 12.83
N PHE A 31 4.55 -19.45 12.41
CA PHE A 31 5.91 -18.95 12.31
C PHE A 31 6.16 -17.71 13.18
N TRP A 32 5.52 -16.59 12.92
CA TRP A 32 5.90 -15.30 13.53
C TRP A 32 5.57 -15.23 15.02
N ILE A 33 4.35 -15.57 15.43
CA ILE A 33 3.95 -15.56 16.83
C ILE A 33 4.75 -16.57 17.65
N PRO A 34 4.87 -17.87 17.24
CA PRO A 34 5.69 -18.84 17.94
C PRO A 34 7.17 -18.48 18.01
N TYR A 35 7.71 -17.86 16.96
CA TYR A 35 9.09 -17.39 16.97
C TYR A 35 9.30 -16.32 18.05
N MET A 36 8.43 -15.31 18.12
CA MET A 36 8.51 -14.25 19.12
C MET A 36 8.42 -14.79 20.56
N ILE A 37 7.56 -15.79 20.79
CA ILE A 37 7.41 -16.43 22.12
C ILE A 37 8.69 -17.18 22.53
N LYS A 38 9.41 -17.77 21.56
CA LYS A 38 10.64 -18.55 21.79
C LYS A 38 11.89 -17.71 21.98
N LEU A 39 11.84 -16.40 21.71
CA LEU A 39 13.00 -15.53 21.91
C LEU A 39 13.43 -15.50 23.38
N PRO A 40 14.76 -15.55 23.68
CA PRO A 40 15.28 -15.55 25.05
C PRO A 40 14.85 -14.32 25.85
N ASP A 41 14.86 -13.16 25.21
CA ASP A 41 14.40 -11.90 25.77
C ASP A 41 12.93 -11.73 25.40
N LYS A 42 12.03 -12.24 26.23
CA LYS A 42 10.59 -12.17 26.02
C LYS A 42 10.13 -10.77 25.60
N ILE A 43 9.90 -10.56 24.31
CA ILE A 43 9.43 -9.27 23.77
C ILE A 43 7.97 -9.08 24.18
N PRO A 44 7.65 -8.02 24.96
CA PRO A 44 6.29 -7.76 25.38
C PRO A 44 5.37 -7.52 24.19
N ASN A 45 4.26 -8.23 24.13
CA ASN A 45 3.23 -8.08 23.10
C ASN A 45 1.84 -8.40 23.67
N THR A 46 0.79 -7.94 22.99
CA THR A 46 -0.60 -8.24 23.31
C THR A 46 -1.22 -9.27 22.39
N LEU A 47 -0.57 -9.55 21.24
CA LEU A 47 -1.10 -10.36 20.13
C LEU A 47 -0.94 -11.87 20.34
N THR A 48 -0.25 -12.30 21.39
CA THR A 48 -0.15 -13.72 21.76
C THR A 48 -1.34 -14.20 22.60
N LYS A 49 -2.24 -13.30 22.97
CA LYS A 49 -3.47 -13.66 23.69
C LYS A 49 -4.48 -14.23 22.71
N GLU A 50 -5.24 -15.22 23.16
CA GLU A 50 -6.30 -15.84 22.38
C GLU A 50 -7.30 -14.77 21.88
N GLY A 51 -7.61 -14.78 20.58
CA GLY A 51 -8.51 -13.81 19.94
C GLY A 51 -7.90 -12.44 19.61
N ALA A 52 -6.60 -12.22 19.87
CA ALA A 52 -5.95 -10.98 19.49
C ALA A 52 -5.77 -10.91 17.97
N ASN A 53 -6.12 -9.76 17.38
CA ASN A 53 -6.01 -9.52 15.95
C ASN A 53 -5.10 -8.32 15.69
N VAL A 54 -4.13 -8.47 14.80
CA VAL A 54 -3.21 -7.40 14.39
C VAL A 54 -3.97 -6.21 13.80
N LEU A 55 -5.06 -6.46 13.08
CA LEU A 55 -5.87 -5.41 12.47
C LEU A 55 -6.48 -4.45 13.51
N SER A 56 -6.88 -4.97 14.68
CA SER A 56 -7.46 -4.15 15.75
C SER A 56 -6.49 -3.12 16.34
N LEU A 57 -5.20 -3.24 16.05
CA LEU A 57 -4.19 -2.25 16.42
C LEU A 57 -4.04 -1.12 15.38
N LEU A 58 -4.53 -1.33 14.16
CA LEU A 58 -4.35 -0.43 13.02
C LEU A 58 -5.64 0.24 12.58
N THR A 59 -6.79 -0.38 12.85
CA THR A 59 -8.11 0.11 12.44
C THR A 59 -9.18 -0.31 13.44
N ASP A 60 -10.32 0.32 13.37
CA ASP A 60 -11.51 0.05 14.18
C ASP A 60 -12.75 -0.20 13.29
N ASP A 61 -13.83 -0.66 13.90
CA ASP A 61 -15.07 -0.98 13.19
C ASP A 61 -15.71 0.23 12.51
N VAL A 62 -15.48 1.44 13.01
CA VAL A 62 -16.02 2.68 12.42
C VAL A 62 -15.31 3.00 11.12
N ILE A 63 -13.98 2.85 11.11
CA ILE A 63 -13.15 3.02 9.92
C ILE A 63 -13.53 1.97 8.86
N ILE A 64 -13.68 0.69 9.27
CA ILE A 64 -14.07 -0.40 8.38
C ILE A 64 -15.46 -0.15 7.78
N ALA A 65 -16.44 0.26 8.58
CA ALA A 65 -17.77 0.63 8.10
C ALA A 65 -17.72 1.79 7.09
N GLY A 66 -16.84 2.76 7.33
CA GLY A 66 -16.56 3.85 6.38
C GLY A 66 -16.07 3.33 5.04
N TRP A 67 -15.11 2.40 5.02
CA TRP A 67 -14.59 1.80 3.79
C TRP A 67 -15.66 0.99 3.04
N ASN A 68 -16.52 0.25 3.77
CA ASN A 68 -17.62 -0.49 3.16
C ASN A 68 -18.63 0.46 2.48
N ASN A 69 -18.92 1.62 3.12
CA ASN A 69 -19.77 2.65 2.53
C ASN A 69 -19.11 3.31 1.29
N GLU A 70 -17.78 3.37 1.24
CA GLU A 70 -17.02 3.80 0.07
C GLU A 70 -16.99 2.74 -1.05
N GLY A 71 -17.50 1.53 -0.78
CA GLY A 71 -17.63 0.43 -1.75
C GLY A 71 -16.54 -0.65 -1.66
N LEU A 72 -15.77 -0.70 -0.56
CA LEU A 72 -14.90 -1.83 -0.27
C LEU A 72 -15.76 -3.06 0.08
N PRO A 73 -15.46 -4.26 -0.47
CA PRO A 73 -16.13 -5.49 -0.05
C PRO A 73 -15.95 -5.75 1.45
N SER A 74 -17.00 -6.29 2.09
CA SER A 74 -17.03 -6.52 3.54
C SER A 74 -16.36 -7.83 4.00
N ASP A 75 -15.61 -8.49 3.13
CA ASP A 75 -14.86 -9.69 3.49
C ASP A 75 -13.55 -9.35 4.22
N SER A 76 -13.04 -10.33 4.97
CA SER A 76 -11.84 -10.12 5.81
C SER A 76 -10.59 -9.81 5.00
N MET A 77 -10.46 -10.37 3.78
CA MET A 77 -9.28 -10.17 2.94
C MET A 77 -9.22 -8.72 2.43
N SER A 78 -10.36 -8.20 1.97
CA SER A 78 -10.49 -6.79 1.56
C SER A 78 -10.21 -5.83 2.71
N THR A 79 -10.71 -6.13 3.92
CA THR A 79 -10.45 -5.33 5.12
C THR A 79 -8.97 -5.34 5.50
N GLU A 80 -8.30 -6.50 5.46
CA GLU A 80 -6.85 -6.62 5.70
C GLU A 80 -6.05 -5.81 4.69
N ASN A 81 -6.37 -5.94 3.41
CA ASN A 81 -5.69 -5.22 2.35
C ASN A 81 -5.88 -3.71 2.46
N ALA A 82 -7.09 -3.25 2.78
CA ALA A 82 -7.36 -1.83 3.01
C ALA A 82 -6.58 -1.30 4.22
N THR A 83 -6.46 -2.11 5.29
CA THR A 83 -5.67 -1.77 6.47
C THR A 83 -4.19 -1.63 6.12
N ILE A 84 -3.62 -2.56 5.36
CA ILE A 84 -2.23 -2.49 4.88
C ILE A 84 -2.05 -1.25 4.00
N LEU A 85 -2.92 -1.04 3.04
CA LEU A 85 -2.87 0.04 2.07
C LEU A 85 -2.90 1.42 2.74
N THR A 86 -3.77 1.60 3.72
CA THR A 86 -3.94 2.89 4.41
C THR A 86 -2.83 3.19 5.41
N ASN A 87 -2.14 2.18 5.93
CA ASN A 87 -1.06 2.32 6.91
C ASN A 87 0.35 2.17 6.30
N SER A 88 0.45 1.84 5.03
CA SER A 88 1.74 1.69 4.35
C SER A 88 2.38 3.06 4.05
N LEU A 89 3.69 3.15 4.29
CA LEU A 89 4.50 4.29 3.85
C LEU A 89 4.99 4.13 2.40
N LYS A 90 5.02 2.91 1.88
CA LYS A 90 5.38 2.62 0.48
C LYS A 90 4.16 2.81 -0.42
N TRP A 91 4.39 3.01 -1.71
CA TRP A 91 3.32 3.04 -2.68
C TRP A 91 2.67 1.66 -2.80
N PRO A 92 1.36 1.55 -2.56
CA PRO A 92 0.66 0.28 -2.71
C PRO A 92 0.43 -0.04 -4.19
N MET A 93 0.65 -1.31 -4.53
CA MET A 93 0.31 -1.85 -5.83
C MET A 93 -0.82 -2.86 -5.69
N MET A 94 -1.96 -2.53 -6.25
CA MET A 94 -3.15 -3.37 -6.21
C MET A 94 -3.16 -4.33 -7.40
N ILE A 95 -3.14 -5.63 -7.14
CA ILE A 95 -3.43 -6.68 -8.12
C ILE A 95 -4.92 -6.94 -8.03
N ASP A 96 -5.71 -6.31 -8.90
CA ASP A 96 -7.16 -6.22 -8.78
C ASP A 96 -7.85 -6.56 -10.11
N PRO A 97 -7.99 -7.85 -10.44
CA PRO A 97 -8.64 -8.28 -11.68
C PRO A 97 -10.09 -7.81 -11.80
N GLN A 98 -10.78 -7.68 -10.68
CA GLN A 98 -12.21 -7.35 -10.61
C GLN A 98 -12.49 -5.85 -10.47
N LEU A 99 -11.45 -5.01 -10.37
CA LEU A 99 -11.54 -3.56 -10.20
C LEU A 99 -12.30 -3.10 -8.94
N GLN A 100 -12.35 -3.94 -7.90
CA GLN A 100 -13.01 -3.63 -6.63
C GLN A 100 -12.23 -2.59 -5.82
N GLY A 101 -10.92 -2.79 -5.69
CA GLY A 101 -10.03 -1.84 -5.02
C GLY A 101 -9.92 -0.51 -5.76
N VAL A 102 -9.84 -0.56 -7.09
CA VAL A 102 -9.85 0.64 -7.94
C VAL A 102 -11.13 1.45 -7.70
N LYS A 103 -12.29 0.78 -7.67
CA LYS A 103 -13.58 1.43 -7.40
C LYS A 103 -13.61 2.06 -6.02
N TRP A 104 -13.15 1.33 -5.00
CA TRP A 104 -13.07 1.83 -3.64
C TRP A 104 -12.17 3.07 -3.53
N ILE A 105 -10.94 3.03 -4.07
CA ILE A 105 -10.01 4.18 -4.04
C ILE A 105 -10.59 5.40 -4.77
N LYS A 106 -11.25 5.20 -5.91
CA LYS A 106 -11.94 6.29 -6.62
C LYS A 106 -13.05 6.92 -5.79
N ASN A 107 -13.84 6.12 -5.09
CA ASN A 107 -14.89 6.63 -4.22
C ASN A 107 -14.32 7.38 -3.00
N LYS A 108 -13.30 6.80 -2.37
CA LYS A 108 -12.62 7.37 -1.21
C LYS A 108 -12.02 8.75 -1.48
N TYR A 109 -11.37 8.92 -2.63
CA TYR A 109 -10.68 10.16 -3.02
C TYR A 109 -11.39 10.96 -4.10
N ASN A 110 -12.67 10.74 -4.31
CA ASN A 110 -13.52 11.18 -5.42
C ASN A 110 -13.17 12.58 -6.00
N LYS A 111 -12.96 13.59 -5.14
CA LYS A 111 -12.70 14.98 -5.58
C LYS A 111 -11.23 15.29 -5.82
N THR A 112 -10.32 14.49 -5.31
CA THR A 112 -8.88 14.77 -5.28
C THR A 112 -8.05 13.81 -6.10
N ILE A 113 -8.67 12.74 -6.60
CA ILE A 113 -7.97 11.71 -7.37
C ILE A 113 -7.83 12.09 -8.83
N THR A 114 -6.62 11.93 -9.34
CA THR A 114 -6.31 11.97 -10.77
C THR A 114 -6.00 10.55 -11.22
N THR A 115 -6.66 10.09 -12.26
CA THR A 115 -6.44 8.74 -12.82
C THR A 115 -5.74 8.85 -14.16
N ILE A 116 -4.65 8.11 -14.35
CA ILE A 116 -3.89 8.07 -15.61
C ILE A 116 -3.58 6.63 -16.01
N ARG A 117 -3.20 6.46 -17.27
CA ARG A 117 -2.57 5.25 -17.81
C ARG A 117 -1.23 5.63 -18.41
N LEU A 118 -0.21 4.78 -18.21
CA LEU A 118 1.08 5.00 -18.85
C LEU A 118 0.93 4.89 -20.37
N GLY A 119 1.69 5.71 -21.10
CA GLY A 119 1.63 5.77 -22.56
C GLY A 119 0.50 6.65 -23.14
N GLN A 120 -0.38 7.25 -22.30
CA GLN A 120 -1.30 8.28 -22.79
C GLN A 120 -0.56 9.61 -23.00
N ASP A 121 -1.03 10.43 -23.97
CA ASP A 121 -0.42 11.74 -24.23
C ASP A 121 -0.44 12.64 -22.98
N GLY A 122 0.71 13.23 -22.63
CA GLY A 122 0.84 14.17 -21.51
C GLY A 122 0.79 13.54 -20.11
N TYR A 123 0.93 12.23 -19.96
CA TYR A 123 0.86 11.56 -18.65
C TYR A 123 1.94 12.06 -17.69
N LEU A 124 3.14 12.38 -18.17
CA LEU A 124 4.23 12.92 -17.34
C LEU A 124 3.87 14.29 -16.76
N ASP A 125 3.29 15.18 -17.55
CA ASP A 125 2.87 16.50 -17.06
C ASP A 125 1.76 16.39 -15.99
N LEU A 126 0.86 15.41 -16.13
CA LEU A 126 -0.15 15.11 -15.13
C LEU A 126 0.48 14.57 -13.82
N ILE A 127 1.50 13.71 -13.93
CA ILE A 127 2.25 13.22 -12.76
C ILE A 127 2.95 14.39 -12.06
N GLU A 128 3.70 15.24 -12.81
CA GLU A 128 4.39 16.41 -12.27
C GLU A 128 3.43 17.32 -11.50
N LYS A 129 2.27 17.59 -12.08
CA LYS A 129 1.22 18.39 -11.46
C LYS A 129 0.68 17.76 -10.17
N CYS A 130 0.40 16.45 -10.18
CA CYS A 130 -0.08 15.75 -9.00
C CYS A 130 0.95 15.76 -7.86
N VAL A 131 2.23 15.55 -8.19
CA VAL A 131 3.34 15.57 -7.22
C VAL A 131 3.49 16.94 -6.58
N SER A 132 3.45 18.02 -7.38
CA SER A 132 3.63 19.38 -6.89
C SER A 132 2.43 19.91 -6.10
N GLU A 133 1.21 19.54 -6.51
CA GLU A 133 -0.02 19.98 -5.86
C GLU A 133 -0.43 19.09 -4.65
N GLY A 134 0.25 17.97 -4.41
CA GLY A 134 -0.10 17.04 -3.33
C GLY A 134 -1.38 16.26 -3.58
N ARG A 135 -1.71 16.00 -4.85
CA ARG A 135 -2.92 15.25 -5.22
C ARG A 135 -2.74 13.75 -5.06
N VAL A 136 -3.87 13.06 -5.04
CA VAL A 136 -3.90 11.59 -5.12
C VAL A 136 -3.82 11.18 -6.59
N LEU A 137 -2.85 10.34 -6.93
CA LEU A 137 -2.64 9.80 -8.27
C LEU A 137 -2.90 8.29 -8.28
N LEU A 138 -3.73 7.84 -9.21
CA LEU A 138 -3.93 6.43 -9.50
C LEU A 138 -3.42 6.13 -10.92
N ILE A 139 -2.44 5.25 -11.02
CA ILE A 139 -1.96 4.73 -12.29
C ILE A 139 -2.64 3.38 -12.53
N GLU A 140 -3.49 3.32 -13.55
CA GLU A 140 -4.24 2.12 -13.92
C GLU A 140 -3.52 1.27 -14.97
N ASN A 141 -3.69 -0.04 -14.86
CA ASN A 141 -3.16 -1.02 -15.82
C ASN A 141 -1.65 -0.87 -16.02
N MET A 142 -0.90 -0.86 -14.93
CA MET A 142 0.56 -0.87 -14.98
C MET A 142 1.03 -2.01 -15.87
N PRO A 143 1.89 -1.75 -16.87
CA PRO A 143 2.52 -2.79 -17.67
C PRO A 143 3.61 -3.49 -16.85
N GLU A 144 4.07 -4.65 -17.33
CA GLU A 144 5.20 -5.36 -16.73
C GLU A 144 6.50 -4.53 -16.81
N ASP A 145 6.74 -3.92 -17.96
CA ASP A 145 7.88 -3.03 -18.19
C ASP A 145 7.46 -1.58 -17.92
N VAL A 146 8.05 -0.99 -16.90
CA VAL A 146 7.81 0.40 -16.54
C VAL A 146 8.94 1.27 -17.06
N GLU A 147 8.59 2.43 -17.60
CA GLU A 147 9.58 3.36 -18.12
C GLU A 147 10.52 3.86 -17.02
N PRO A 148 11.86 3.83 -17.21
CA PRO A 148 12.84 4.23 -16.20
C PRO A 148 12.69 5.68 -15.69
N VAL A 149 12.00 6.54 -16.44
CA VAL A 149 11.68 7.91 -16.04
C VAL A 149 10.85 7.97 -14.74
N LEU A 150 10.12 6.90 -14.44
CA LEU A 150 9.28 6.79 -13.24
C LEU A 150 10.00 6.18 -12.04
N ASP A 151 11.20 5.60 -12.21
CA ASP A 151 11.93 4.95 -11.12
C ASP A 151 12.14 5.84 -9.89
N PRO A 152 12.51 7.13 -10.03
CA PRO A 152 12.63 8.02 -8.88
C PRO A 152 11.32 8.22 -8.13
N LEU A 153 10.18 8.26 -8.83
CA LEU A 153 8.85 8.39 -8.24
C LEU A 153 8.45 7.11 -7.51
N LEU A 154 8.58 5.96 -8.18
CA LEU A 154 8.23 4.66 -7.63
C LEU A 154 9.12 4.28 -6.44
N GLY A 155 10.42 4.59 -6.53
CA GLY A 155 11.39 4.38 -5.47
C GLY A 155 11.39 5.45 -4.37
N ARG A 156 10.56 6.49 -4.46
CA ARG A 156 10.57 7.65 -3.55
C ARG A 156 11.95 8.28 -3.37
N GLN A 157 12.70 8.40 -4.44
CA GLN A 157 14.05 8.94 -4.43
C GLN A 157 14.01 10.48 -4.39
N LEU A 158 13.80 11.00 -3.18
CA LEU A 158 13.70 12.44 -2.97
C LEU A 158 15.09 13.07 -2.93
N ILE A 159 15.23 14.20 -3.62
CA ILE A 159 16.42 15.04 -3.67
C ILE A 159 16.21 16.34 -2.88
N LYS A 160 17.25 17.18 -2.77
CA LYS A 160 17.18 18.48 -2.08
C LYS A 160 16.58 18.41 -0.66
N LYS A 161 17.04 17.43 0.15
CA LYS A 161 16.54 17.19 1.51
C LYS A 161 15.04 16.86 1.57
N GLY A 162 14.55 16.11 0.58
CA GLY A 162 13.17 15.65 0.56
C GLY A 162 12.18 16.64 -0.06
N LYS A 163 12.64 17.73 -0.66
CA LYS A 163 11.76 18.78 -1.23
C LYS A 163 11.51 18.65 -2.72
N ALA A 164 12.23 17.79 -3.43
CA ALA A 164 12.06 17.63 -4.86
C ALA A 164 12.25 16.16 -5.27
N ILE A 165 11.71 15.81 -6.44
CA ILE A 165 11.90 14.55 -7.10
C ILE A 165 12.31 14.79 -8.56
N LYS A 166 13.18 13.94 -9.10
CA LYS A 166 13.59 14.02 -10.49
C LYS A 166 12.65 13.18 -11.36
N LEU A 167 12.00 13.78 -12.35
CA LEU A 167 11.18 13.09 -13.34
C LEU A 167 11.73 13.43 -14.74
N GLY A 168 12.41 12.47 -15.35
CA GLY A 168 13.18 12.72 -16.58
C GLY A 168 14.27 13.78 -16.37
N ASP A 169 14.21 14.85 -17.15
CA ASP A 169 15.16 15.96 -17.05
C ASP A 169 14.69 17.08 -16.11
N LYS A 170 13.49 17.00 -15.58
CA LYS A 170 12.89 18.02 -14.70
C LYS A 170 13.03 17.66 -13.23
N GLU A 171 13.25 18.69 -12.41
CA GLU A 171 13.12 18.59 -10.96
C GLU A 171 11.76 19.17 -10.56
N VAL A 172 10.92 18.33 -9.96
CA VAL A 172 9.57 18.68 -9.55
C VAL A 172 9.55 18.85 -8.03
N GLU A 173 8.93 19.91 -7.53
CA GLU A 173 8.72 20.12 -6.11
C GLU A 173 7.84 18.99 -5.54
N TYR A 174 8.29 18.36 -4.46
CA TYR A 174 7.58 17.25 -3.85
C TYR A 174 6.70 17.72 -2.70
N ASN A 175 5.40 17.59 -2.85
CA ASN A 175 4.44 17.87 -1.80
C ASN A 175 4.25 16.62 -0.93
N PRO A 176 4.44 16.70 0.41
CA PRO A 176 4.27 15.56 1.32
C PRO A 176 2.87 14.94 1.35
N GLU A 177 1.84 15.69 0.96
CA GLU A 177 0.45 15.20 0.87
C GLU A 177 0.21 14.32 -0.36
N PHE A 178 1.15 14.25 -1.30
CA PHE A 178 1.05 13.43 -2.50
C PHE A 178 0.92 11.95 -2.14
N LYS A 179 -0.05 11.30 -2.77
CA LYS A 179 -0.28 9.85 -2.64
C LYS A 179 -0.34 9.20 -3.99
N LEU A 180 0.34 8.06 -4.13
CA LEU A 180 0.35 7.27 -5.35
C LEU A 180 -0.24 5.89 -5.07
N PHE A 181 -1.20 5.50 -5.91
CA PHE A 181 -1.75 4.15 -5.99
C PHE A 181 -1.45 3.58 -7.36
N LEU A 182 -1.00 2.33 -7.38
CA LEU A 182 -0.70 1.59 -8.59
C LEU A 182 -1.69 0.43 -8.72
N HIS A 183 -2.12 0.16 -9.94
CA HIS A 183 -3.04 -0.93 -10.21
C HIS A 183 -2.59 -1.74 -11.42
N CYS A 184 -2.67 -3.07 -11.32
CA CYS A 184 -2.57 -4.00 -12.43
C CYS A 184 -3.69 -5.05 -12.34
N LYS A 185 -4.07 -5.61 -13.51
CA LYS A 185 -5.05 -6.69 -13.57
C LYS A 185 -4.42 -8.06 -13.31
N GLU A 186 -3.15 -8.21 -13.63
CA GLU A 186 -2.40 -9.46 -13.52
C GLU A 186 -1.25 -9.27 -12.55
N GLY A 187 -0.91 -10.33 -11.82
CA GLY A 187 0.21 -10.29 -10.88
C GLY A 187 1.55 -10.46 -11.61
N PHE A 188 2.17 -9.35 -11.98
CA PHE A 188 3.55 -9.35 -12.48
C PHE A 188 4.56 -9.33 -11.34
N ILE A 189 5.75 -9.89 -11.58
CA ILE A 189 6.84 -9.86 -10.61
C ILE A 189 7.66 -8.58 -10.83
N TYR A 190 7.36 -7.55 -10.04
CA TYR A 190 8.09 -6.27 -10.06
C TYR A 190 9.30 -6.32 -9.12
N ASN A 191 10.31 -7.11 -9.47
CA ASN A 191 11.48 -7.35 -8.62
C ASN A 191 12.35 -6.11 -8.34
N HIS A 192 12.27 -5.09 -9.16
CA HIS A 192 13.08 -3.86 -9.07
C HIS A 192 12.32 -2.65 -8.51
N LEU A 193 11.02 -2.77 -8.31
CA LEU A 193 10.21 -1.69 -7.74
C LEU A 193 10.05 -1.90 -6.23
N ASN A 194 10.34 -0.87 -5.47
CA ASN A 194 10.19 -0.90 -4.00
C ASN A 194 8.70 -0.73 -3.60
N LEU A 195 7.85 -1.59 -4.16
CA LEU A 195 6.39 -1.57 -4.01
C LEU A 195 5.94 -2.65 -3.01
N ILE A 196 4.75 -2.47 -2.47
CA ILE A 196 4.04 -3.51 -1.71
C ILE A 196 2.91 -4.04 -2.60
N PRO A 197 3.07 -5.23 -3.20
CA PRO A 197 1.99 -5.84 -3.95
C PRO A 197 0.90 -6.32 -2.99
N MET A 198 -0.36 -6.07 -3.37
CA MET A 198 -1.54 -6.55 -2.65
C MET A 198 -2.50 -7.21 -3.63
N GLN A 199 -2.97 -8.38 -3.26
CA GLN A 199 -3.98 -9.12 -4.01
C GLN A 199 -5.37 -8.76 -3.45
N LEU A 200 -6.20 -8.13 -4.26
CA LEU A 200 -7.57 -7.74 -3.93
C LEU A 200 -8.58 -8.66 -4.61
#